data_ec24fb79a6fd03a2e399c024586af0c2
#
_entry.id   ec24fb79a6fd03a2e399c024586af0c2
#
_cell.length_a   1.000
_cell.length_b   1.000
_cell.length_c   1.000
_cell.angle_alpha   90.00
_cell.angle_beta   90.00
_cell.angle_gamma   90.00
#
_symmetry.space_group_name_H-M   'P 1'
#
loop_
_entity.id
_entity.type
_entity.pdbx_description
1 polymer ?
#
loop_
_entity_poly.entity_id
_entity_poly.type
_entity_poly.pdbx_seq_one_letter_code
_entity_poly.pdbx_strand_id
1 'polypeptide(L)'
;MKLSHFQYNLPKTRLAKHPTPERDECKLMLVDRSDQSIKHLIFKDIVDFFEEGDVIALNNTKVFPARLFGNKEKTGARIEVFLLRELNDEQRLWDVLVDPARKIRIGNKLYFGEDESLVAEVIDNTTSRGRTLRFLYDGPYDEFRAKLDELGETPLPKYIDRPVEKEDKNRFQTIYAKHEGAVAAPTAGLHFSKHLLKKLEIKGVHLPEITLHIGLGTFSPVDVEDLSKHKMDSEELIISKDTVNIINNALKNKKRICAVGTTVMRGLESSVSSIGTLNDYNGWTHKFIYPPYDFSLANSMITNFHMPKSTLLMMVSAFGGMDIIMKAYKEAIKKKYNFFSYGDAMMII
;
A
#
# COMPACT_ATOMS: atom_id res chain seq x y z
N MET A 1 -5.10 9.61 22.32
CA MET A 1 -4.97 8.15 22.11
C MET A 1 -3.51 7.75 22.20
N LYS A 2 -3.20 6.59 22.83
CA LYS A 2 -1.83 6.13 23.03
C LYS A 2 -1.46 4.99 22.07
N LEU A 3 -0.22 4.97 21.59
CA LEU A 3 0.35 3.92 20.75
C LEU A 3 0.23 2.54 21.39
N SER A 4 0.46 2.44 22.69
CA SER A 4 0.39 1.19 23.47
C SER A 4 -0.97 0.49 23.41
N HIS A 5 -2.07 1.20 23.12
CA HIS A 5 -3.40 0.59 22.95
C HIS A 5 -3.49 -0.35 21.73
N PHE A 6 -2.61 -0.16 20.73
CA PHE A 6 -2.59 -0.97 19.49
C PHE A 6 -1.57 -2.11 19.55
N GLN A 7 -1.18 -2.51 20.75
CA GLN A 7 -0.25 -3.62 20.96
C GLN A 7 -1.00 -4.95 21.05
N TYR A 8 -0.52 -5.94 20.30
CA TYR A 8 -0.91 -7.34 20.44
C TYR A 8 0.30 -8.25 20.13
N ASN A 9 0.24 -9.50 20.56
CA ASN A 9 1.33 -10.45 20.33
C ASN A 9 1.10 -11.17 18.99
N LEU A 10 1.94 -10.88 17.99
CA LEU A 10 1.93 -11.52 16.67
C LEU A 10 3.06 -12.55 16.57
N PRO A 11 2.74 -13.85 16.48
CA PRO A 11 3.75 -14.87 16.25
C PRO A 11 4.38 -14.71 14.86
N LYS A 12 5.71 -14.75 14.76
CA LYS A 12 6.44 -14.66 13.49
C LYS A 12 5.99 -15.70 12.45
N THR A 13 5.51 -16.86 12.93
CA THR A 13 4.98 -17.93 12.08
C THR A 13 3.68 -17.57 11.37
N ARG A 14 3.06 -16.43 11.71
CA ARG A 14 1.85 -15.92 11.04
C ARG A 14 2.16 -14.89 9.95
N LEU A 15 3.41 -14.49 9.77
CA LEU A 15 3.81 -13.62 8.67
C LEU A 15 3.91 -14.45 7.38
N ALA A 16 3.05 -14.15 6.41
CA ALA A 16 3.06 -14.85 5.12
C ALA A 16 4.29 -14.47 4.30
N LYS A 17 5.05 -15.46 3.88
CA LYS A 17 6.22 -15.27 2.99
C LYS A 17 5.87 -15.45 1.52
N HIS A 18 4.81 -16.17 1.19
CA HIS A 18 4.30 -16.42 -0.15
C HIS A 18 2.80 -16.17 -0.20
N PRO A 19 2.26 -15.71 -1.34
CA PRO A 19 0.83 -15.58 -1.53
C PRO A 19 0.15 -16.97 -1.65
N THR A 20 -1.15 -17.01 -1.40
CA THR A 20 -1.96 -18.20 -1.74
C THR A 20 -1.87 -18.48 -3.25
N PRO A 21 -1.90 -19.74 -3.71
CA PRO A 21 -1.85 -20.07 -5.14
C PRO A 21 -2.87 -19.26 -5.95
N GLU A 22 -4.15 -19.37 -5.60
CA GLU A 22 -5.22 -18.55 -6.19
C GLU A 22 -5.46 -17.31 -5.32
N ARG A 23 -5.60 -16.13 -5.97
CA ARG A 23 -5.72 -14.84 -5.28
C ARG A 23 -6.93 -14.78 -4.34
N ASP A 24 -8.08 -15.28 -4.78
CA ASP A 24 -9.38 -15.17 -4.09
C ASP A 24 -9.72 -16.40 -3.22
N GLU A 25 -8.76 -17.29 -3.02
CA GLU A 25 -8.91 -18.44 -2.11
C GLU A 25 -8.24 -18.26 -0.74
N CYS A 26 -7.72 -17.06 -0.44
CA CYS A 26 -7.28 -16.75 0.92
C CYS A 26 -8.47 -16.74 1.89
N LYS A 27 -8.19 -16.88 3.19
CA LYS A 27 -9.22 -16.76 4.22
C LYS A 27 -9.74 -15.32 4.29
N LEU A 28 -11.03 -15.21 4.56
CA LEU A 28 -11.69 -13.94 4.85
C LEU A 28 -12.30 -13.97 6.24
N MET A 29 -11.99 -12.98 7.05
CA MET A 29 -12.70 -12.72 8.31
C MET A 29 -13.70 -11.61 8.09
N LEU A 30 -14.99 -11.92 8.21
CA LEU A 30 -16.05 -10.92 8.21
C LEU A 30 -16.27 -10.43 9.64
N VAL A 31 -16.20 -9.13 9.83
CA VAL A 31 -16.52 -8.44 11.09
C VAL A 31 -17.71 -7.55 10.86
N ASP A 32 -18.81 -7.87 11.53
CA ASP A 32 -20.03 -7.04 11.51
C ASP A 32 -20.05 -6.13 12.74
N ARG A 33 -20.04 -4.81 12.49
CA ARG A 33 -20.04 -3.79 13.55
C ARG A 33 -21.38 -3.66 14.25
N SER A 34 -22.47 -4.04 13.57
CA SER A 34 -23.85 -3.85 14.07
C SER A 34 -24.18 -4.84 15.18
N ASP A 35 -23.81 -6.11 15.01
CA ASP A 35 -24.07 -7.18 15.97
C ASP A 35 -22.83 -7.72 16.70
N GLN A 36 -21.66 -7.11 16.41
CA GLN A 36 -20.36 -7.49 16.99
C GLN A 36 -19.95 -8.94 16.68
N SER A 37 -20.42 -9.49 15.55
CA SER A 37 -20.15 -10.87 15.15
C SER A 37 -18.87 -10.97 14.31
N ILE A 38 -18.26 -12.16 14.36
CA ILE A 38 -17.10 -12.53 13.55
C ILE A 38 -17.42 -13.84 12.85
N LYS A 39 -17.31 -13.87 11.50
CA LYS A 39 -17.49 -15.06 10.69
C LYS A 39 -16.22 -15.36 9.90
N HIS A 40 -16.01 -16.64 9.56
CA HIS A 40 -14.87 -17.13 8.79
C HIS A 40 -15.34 -17.64 7.45
N LEU A 41 -14.78 -17.07 6.38
CA LEU A 41 -15.18 -17.29 5.00
C LEU A 41 -13.91 -17.47 4.13
N ILE A 42 -14.10 -17.63 2.83
CA ILE A 42 -13.06 -17.51 1.80
C ILE A 42 -13.26 -16.20 1.05
N PHE A 43 -12.20 -15.57 0.55
CA PHE A 43 -12.28 -14.24 -0.04
C PHE A 43 -13.26 -14.14 -1.22
N LYS A 44 -13.37 -15.18 -2.05
CA LYS A 44 -14.32 -15.24 -3.17
C LYS A 44 -15.78 -15.07 -2.75
N ASP A 45 -16.10 -15.36 -1.48
CA ASP A 45 -17.48 -15.25 -0.95
C ASP A 45 -17.91 -13.79 -0.76
N ILE A 46 -17.01 -12.80 -0.95
CA ILE A 46 -17.38 -11.38 -0.86
C ILE A 46 -18.52 -10.99 -1.81
N VAL A 47 -18.68 -11.70 -2.91
CA VAL A 47 -19.78 -11.46 -3.89
C VAL A 47 -21.15 -11.46 -3.22
N ASP A 48 -21.34 -12.27 -2.18
CA ASP A 48 -22.61 -12.42 -1.50
C ASP A 48 -23.00 -11.19 -0.64
N PHE A 49 -22.03 -10.30 -0.39
CA PHE A 49 -22.21 -9.10 0.45
C PHE A 49 -22.45 -7.83 -0.35
N PHE A 50 -22.52 -7.91 -1.67
CA PHE A 50 -22.76 -6.76 -2.55
C PHE A 50 -23.98 -6.97 -3.43
N GLU A 51 -24.67 -5.88 -3.76
CA GLU A 51 -25.86 -5.84 -4.60
C GLU A 51 -25.67 -4.86 -5.77
N GLU A 52 -26.60 -4.88 -6.72
CA GLU A 52 -26.61 -3.92 -7.83
C GLU A 52 -26.58 -2.47 -7.34
N GLY A 53 -25.69 -1.69 -7.92
CA GLY A 53 -25.47 -0.28 -7.59
C GLY A 53 -24.53 -0.06 -6.41
N ASP A 54 -24.08 -1.11 -5.71
CA ASP A 54 -23.00 -0.99 -4.70
C ASP A 54 -21.67 -0.62 -5.37
N VAL A 55 -20.75 -0.12 -4.57
CA VAL A 55 -19.44 0.36 -5.01
C VAL A 55 -18.33 -0.37 -4.25
N ILE A 56 -17.34 -0.84 -4.98
CA ILE A 56 -16.05 -1.30 -4.45
C ILE A 56 -14.95 -0.40 -5.03
N ALA A 57 -14.47 0.54 -4.24
CA ALA A 57 -13.40 1.46 -4.67
C ALA A 57 -12.03 0.80 -4.56
N LEU A 58 -11.23 0.90 -5.62
CA LEU A 58 -9.94 0.24 -5.82
C LEU A 58 -8.81 1.26 -5.92
N ASN A 59 -7.57 0.85 -5.56
CA ASN A 59 -6.38 1.65 -5.82
C ASN A 59 -5.59 1.02 -6.98
N ASN A 60 -5.54 1.73 -8.11
CA ASN A 60 -4.92 1.25 -9.36
C ASN A 60 -3.43 1.61 -9.49
N THR A 61 -2.79 2.02 -8.40
CA THR A 61 -1.34 2.27 -8.41
C THR A 61 -0.58 1.02 -8.81
N LYS A 62 0.52 1.22 -9.57
CA LYS A 62 1.40 0.15 -10.02
C LYS A 62 2.76 0.25 -9.32
N VAL A 63 3.21 -0.87 -8.78
CA VAL A 63 4.54 -1.00 -8.18
C VAL A 63 5.59 -1.10 -9.27
N PHE A 64 6.66 -0.33 -9.16
CA PHE A 64 7.84 -0.46 -10.01
C PHE A 64 8.99 -1.18 -9.28
N PRO A 65 9.97 -1.75 -10.00
CA PRO A 65 11.11 -2.45 -9.39
C PRO A 65 12.07 -1.43 -8.74
N ALA A 66 11.76 -1.06 -7.51
CA ALA A 66 12.38 0.07 -6.81
C ALA A 66 13.69 -0.27 -6.10
N ARG A 67 14.12 -1.54 -6.06
CA ARG A 67 15.33 -1.94 -5.32
C ARG A 67 16.46 -2.24 -6.28
N LEU A 68 17.54 -1.45 -6.22
CA LEU A 68 18.74 -1.60 -7.01
C LEU A 68 19.91 -2.08 -6.15
N PHE A 69 20.67 -3.03 -6.64
CA PHE A 69 21.93 -3.43 -6.05
C PHE A 69 23.08 -3.01 -6.95
N GLY A 70 24.13 -2.49 -6.33
CA GLY A 70 25.30 -2.00 -7.07
C GLY A 70 26.54 -1.91 -6.19
N ASN A 71 27.53 -1.22 -6.71
CA ASN A 71 28.82 -1.06 -6.06
C ASN A 71 29.21 0.42 -5.98
N LYS A 72 29.88 0.78 -4.89
CA LYS A 72 30.42 2.11 -4.71
C LYS A 72 31.74 2.25 -5.48
N GLU A 73 31.92 3.39 -6.20
CA GLU A 73 33.17 3.78 -6.80
C GLU A 73 34.36 3.63 -5.85
N LYS A 74 35.53 3.34 -6.38
CA LYS A 74 36.83 3.21 -5.68
C LYS A 74 36.97 2.06 -4.70
N THR A 75 35.92 1.65 -4.03
CA THR A 75 36.00 0.61 -2.98
C THR A 75 35.37 -0.70 -3.39
N GLY A 76 34.56 -0.72 -4.46
CA GLY A 76 33.77 -1.88 -4.87
C GLY A 76 32.75 -2.37 -3.81
N ALA A 77 32.57 -1.58 -2.74
CA ALA A 77 31.67 -1.98 -1.66
C ALA A 77 30.22 -2.12 -2.17
N ARG A 78 29.61 -3.27 -1.92
CA ARG A 78 28.21 -3.51 -2.27
C ARG A 78 27.28 -2.53 -1.57
N ILE A 79 26.33 -2.03 -2.30
CA ILE A 79 25.32 -1.07 -1.82
C ILE A 79 23.92 -1.49 -2.28
N GLU A 80 22.90 -1.11 -1.49
CA GLU A 80 21.49 -1.15 -1.86
C GLU A 80 20.98 0.28 -2.02
N VAL A 81 20.30 0.55 -3.11
CA VAL A 81 19.55 1.80 -3.34
C VAL A 81 18.09 1.44 -3.49
N PHE A 82 17.24 2.09 -2.71
CA PHE A 82 15.80 1.93 -2.78
C PHE A 82 15.19 3.23 -3.31
N LEU A 83 14.70 3.20 -4.54
CA LEU A 83 14.06 4.32 -5.20
C LEU A 83 12.74 4.64 -4.49
N LEU A 84 12.49 5.91 -4.17
CA LEU A 84 11.26 6.38 -3.52
C LEU A 84 10.36 7.09 -4.51
N ARG A 85 10.87 8.11 -5.15
CA ARG A 85 10.17 8.90 -6.16
C ARG A 85 11.13 9.64 -7.05
N GLU A 86 10.69 9.92 -8.25
CA GLU A 86 11.35 10.82 -9.18
C GLU A 86 11.07 12.27 -8.79
N LEU A 87 12.11 13.08 -8.69
CA LEU A 87 12.03 14.51 -8.34
C LEU A 87 12.03 15.40 -9.59
N ASN A 88 12.75 14.94 -10.62
CA ASN A 88 12.85 15.64 -11.89
C ASN A 88 13.28 14.66 -12.98
N ASP A 89 12.48 14.52 -14.00
CA ASP A 89 12.67 13.57 -15.12
C ASP A 89 13.74 14.03 -16.11
N GLU A 90 13.81 15.33 -16.41
CA GLU A 90 14.84 15.91 -17.32
C GLU A 90 16.24 15.72 -16.75
N GLN A 91 16.41 15.94 -15.45
CA GLN A 91 17.69 15.82 -14.75
C GLN A 91 17.91 14.41 -14.17
N ARG A 92 16.95 13.52 -14.28
CA ARG A 92 16.97 12.15 -13.71
C ARG A 92 17.30 12.14 -12.22
N LEU A 93 16.69 13.08 -11.48
CA LEU A 93 16.86 13.19 -10.04
C LEU A 93 15.84 12.31 -9.31
N TRP A 94 16.34 11.55 -8.35
CA TRP A 94 15.54 10.64 -7.55
C TRP A 94 15.80 10.82 -6.06
N ASP A 95 14.72 10.84 -5.27
CA ASP A 95 14.80 10.63 -3.84
C ASP A 95 14.87 9.13 -3.55
N VAL A 96 15.86 8.72 -2.73
CA VAL A 96 16.17 7.32 -2.50
C VAL A 96 16.56 7.06 -1.05
N LEU A 97 16.42 5.81 -0.60
CA LEU A 97 17.16 5.32 0.57
C LEU A 97 18.36 4.51 0.14
N VAL A 98 19.43 4.55 0.94
CA VAL A 98 20.67 3.82 0.67
C VAL A 98 21.10 2.98 1.87
N ASP A 99 21.73 1.83 1.59
CA ASP A 99 22.33 0.97 2.61
C ASP A 99 23.68 0.42 2.11
N PRO A 100 24.78 0.54 2.86
CA PRO A 100 24.93 1.20 4.17
C PRO A 100 25.09 2.72 4.05
N ALA A 101 24.17 3.48 4.63
CA ALA A 101 24.10 4.94 4.50
C ALA A 101 25.37 5.70 4.92
N ARG A 102 26.07 5.21 5.97
CA ARG A 102 27.30 5.84 6.49
C ARG A 102 28.45 5.87 5.48
N LYS A 103 28.45 4.96 4.51
CA LYS A 103 29.50 4.85 3.48
C LYS A 103 29.19 5.62 2.20
N ILE A 104 27.94 6.08 2.03
CA ILE A 104 27.46 6.75 0.81
C ILE A 104 27.28 8.24 1.11
N ARG A 105 28.18 9.06 0.52
CA ARG A 105 28.29 10.52 0.76
C ARG A 105 28.11 11.29 -0.54
N ILE A 106 27.77 12.56 -0.43
CA ILE A 106 27.69 13.49 -1.58
C ILE A 106 28.96 13.40 -2.43
N GLY A 107 28.79 13.38 -3.74
CA GLY A 107 29.86 13.23 -4.73
C GLY A 107 30.33 11.81 -4.98
N ASN A 108 29.78 10.79 -4.25
CA ASN A 108 30.09 9.41 -4.58
C ASN A 108 29.33 8.98 -5.83
N LYS A 109 29.99 8.21 -6.70
CA LYS A 109 29.35 7.49 -7.81
C LYS A 109 29.03 6.07 -7.38
N LEU A 110 27.86 5.62 -7.83
CA LEU A 110 27.28 4.31 -7.57
C LEU A 110 27.05 3.63 -8.93
N TYR A 111 27.52 2.41 -9.08
CA TYR A 111 27.50 1.65 -10.33
C TYR A 111 26.55 0.48 -10.20
N PHE A 112 25.67 0.29 -11.18
CA PHE A 112 24.65 -0.75 -11.22
C PHE A 112 24.75 -1.57 -12.51
N GLY A 113 24.39 -2.86 -12.42
CA GLY A 113 24.57 -3.83 -13.50
C GLY A 113 25.97 -4.46 -13.48
N GLU A 114 26.11 -5.65 -14.02
CA GLU A 114 27.40 -6.36 -14.13
C GLU A 114 28.38 -5.65 -15.06
N ASP A 115 27.83 -4.94 -16.05
CA ASP A 115 28.55 -4.14 -17.05
C ASP A 115 28.69 -2.67 -16.66
N GLU A 116 28.28 -2.29 -15.42
CA GLU A 116 28.26 -0.90 -14.96
C GLU A 116 27.44 0.04 -15.87
N SER A 117 26.41 -0.53 -16.54
CA SER A 117 25.62 0.17 -17.57
C SER A 117 24.76 1.30 -17.03
N LEU A 118 24.58 1.39 -15.72
CA LEU A 118 23.87 2.49 -15.08
C LEU A 118 24.71 3.07 -13.94
N VAL A 119 24.89 4.38 -13.96
CA VAL A 119 25.67 5.11 -12.94
C VAL A 119 24.81 6.19 -12.32
N ALA A 120 24.93 6.38 -11.00
CA ALA A 120 24.29 7.49 -10.29
C ALA A 120 25.32 8.24 -9.44
N GLU A 121 25.15 9.54 -9.34
CA GLU A 121 25.90 10.42 -8.45
C GLU A 121 25.04 10.85 -7.26
N VAL A 122 25.60 10.81 -6.06
CA VAL A 122 24.95 11.31 -4.85
C VAL A 122 25.04 12.83 -4.83
N ILE A 123 23.90 13.51 -4.96
CA ILE A 123 23.83 14.97 -5.03
C ILE A 123 23.59 15.60 -3.66
N ASP A 124 22.74 14.97 -2.83
CA ASP A 124 22.35 15.51 -1.53
C ASP A 124 22.02 14.42 -0.51
N ASN A 125 21.98 14.80 0.78
CA ASN A 125 21.52 13.98 1.90
C ASN A 125 20.20 14.53 2.41
N THR A 126 19.13 13.75 2.30
CA THR A 126 17.77 14.18 2.70
C THR A 126 17.44 13.78 4.13
N THR A 127 17.81 12.57 4.54
CA THR A 127 17.62 12.04 5.91
C THR A 127 18.83 11.20 6.33
N SER A 128 18.79 10.56 7.48
CA SER A 128 19.86 9.67 7.96
C SER A 128 20.21 8.55 6.95
N ARG A 129 19.21 8.05 6.20
CA ARG A 129 19.37 7.05 5.13
C ARG A 129 19.00 7.60 3.74
N GLY A 130 18.37 8.74 3.67
CA GLY A 130 17.90 9.38 2.44
C GLY A 130 19.01 10.07 1.67
N ARG A 131 18.95 9.96 0.36
CA ARG A 131 19.84 10.65 -0.59
C ARG A 131 19.04 11.16 -1.78
N THR A 132 19.52 12.22 -2.40
CA THR A 132 19.14 12.55 -3.77
C THR A 132 20.21 12.01 -4.71
N LEU A 133 19.80 11.17 -5.66
CA LEU A 133 20.67 10.66 -6.71
C LEU A 133 20.34 11.34 -8.03
N ARG A 134 21.39 11.63 -8.82
CA ARG A 134 21.30 11.94 -10.24
C ARG A 134 21.82 10.77 -11.03
N PHE A 135 20.97 10.16 -11.86
CA PHE A 135 21.41 9.12 -12.77
C PHE A 135 22.11 9.74 -13.98
N LEU A 136 23.31 9.24 -14.28
CA LEU A 136 24.14 9.66 -15.41
C LEU A 136 23.88 8.67 -16.55
N TYR A 137 22.99 9.03 -17.44
CA TYR A 137 22.57 8.19 -18.57
C TYR A 137 22.33 9.06 -19.80
N ASP A 138 23.03 8.82 -20.90
CA ASP A 138 23.03 9.69 -22.10
C ASP A 138 21.93 9.33 -23.11
N GLY A 139 21.12 8.31 -22.86
CA GLY A 139 20.02 7.88 -23.74
C GLY A 139 18.68 8.61 -23.48
N PRO A 140 17.66 8.33 -24.30
CA PRO A 140 16.30 8.80 -24.07
C PRO A 140 15.74 8.37 -22.70
N TYR A 141 14.74 9.10 -22.22
CA TYR A 141 14.13 8.81 -20.91
C TYR A 141 13.52 7.40 -20.85
N ASP A 142 12.86 6.96 -21.90
CA ASP A 142 12.25 5.62 -21.95
C ASP A 142 13.29 4.49 -21.86
N GLU A 143 14.46 4.68 -22.47
CA GLU A 143 15.57 3.71 -22.35
C GLU A 143 16.16 3.70 -20.93
N PHE A 144 16.29 4.87 -20.31
CA PHE A 144 16.67 4.97 -18.90
C PHE A 144 15.69 4.25 -17.98
N ARG A 145 14.38 4.44 -18.20
CA ARG A 145 13.33 3.73 -17.44
C ARG A 145 13.40 2.22 -17.66
N ALA A 146 13.59 1.79 -18.90
CA ALA A 146 13.77 0.36 -19.22
C ALA A 146 14.99 -0.25 -18.52
N LYS A 147 16.10 0.53 -18.40
CA LYS A 147 17.28 0.09 -17.66
C LYS A 147 17.03 -0.01 -16.16
N LEU A 148 16.28 0.92 -15.57
CA LEU A 148 15.82 0.79 -14.17
C LEU A 148 14.96 -0.46 -13.95
N ASP A 149 14.06 -0.76 -14.89
CA ASP A 149 13.18 -1.93 -14.82
C ASP A 149 13.93 -3.26 -15.00
N GLU A 150 15.03 -3.25 -15.77
CA GLU A 150 15.90 -4.40 -15.96
C GLU A 150 16.73 -4.71 -14.72
N LEU A 151 17.34 -3.67 -14.12
CA LEU A 151 18.25 -3.79 -12.99
C LEU A 151 17.54 -3.85 -11.63
N GLY A 152 16.30 -3.38 -11.58
CA GLY A 152 15.53 -3.28 -10.36
C GLY A 152 14.85 -4.58 -9.96
N GLU A 153 14.77 -4.80 -8.66
CA GLU A 153 14.01 -5.90 -8.06
C GLU A 153 12.68 -5.41 -7.48
N THR A 154 11.69 -6.33 -7.48
CA THR A 154 10.41 -6.09 -6.80
C THR A 154 10.66 -5.72 -5.33
N PRO A 155 10.12 -4.59 -4.83
CA PRO A 155 10.42 -4.07 -3.50
C PRO A 155 9.65 -4.81 -2.41
N LEU A 156 9.87 -6.13 -2.27
CA LEU A 156 9.25 -6.91 -1.22
C LEU A 156 9.58 -6.33 0.16
N PRO A 157 8.61 -6.27 1.09
CA PRO A 157 8.86 -5.84 2.46
C PRO A 157 9.89 -6.74 3.16
N LYS A 158 10.73 -6.15 4.01
CA LYS A 158 11.83 -6.86 4.71
C LYS A 158 11.40 -8.03 5.60
N TYR A 159 10.14 -8.09 6.04
CA TYR A 159 9.65 -9.23 6.81
C TYR A 159 9.47 -10.50 5.95
N ILE A 160 9.39 -10.35 4.62
CA ILE A 160 9.47 -11.45 3.66
C ILE A 160 10.96 -11.80 3.52
N ASP A 161 11.45 -12.56 4.49
CA ASP A 161 12.85 -12.95 4.62
C ASP A 161 13.14 -14.13 3.67
N ARG A 162 13.19 -13.84 2.36
CA ARG A 162 13.60 -14.71 1.27
C ARG A 162 14.02 -13.88 0.05
N PRO A 163 14.78 -14.46 -0.90
CA PRO A 163 15.07 -13.81 -2.18
C PRO A 163 13.78 -13.51 -2.96
N VAL A 164 13.86 -12.49 -3.81
CA VAL A 164 12.79 -12.16 -4.76
C VAL A 164 12.73 -13.26 -5.83
N GLU A 165 11.53 -13.77 -6.08
CA GLU A 165 11.26 -14.79 -7.11
C GLU A 165 10.64 -14.12 -8.34
N LYS A 166 10.76 -14.75 -9.53
CA LYS A 166 10.21 -14.20 -10.78
C LYS A 166 8.71 -13.92 -10.69
N GLU A 167 7.99 -14.74 -9.94
CA GLU A 167 6.55 -14.60 -9.75
C GLU A 167 6.18 -13.36 -8.93
N ASP A 168 7.06 -12.88 -8.05
CA ASP A 168 6.78 -11.71 -7.20
C ASP A 168 6.48 -10.46 -8.03
N LYS A 169 7.11 -10.30 -9.19
CA LYS A 169 6.83 -9.18 -10.11
C LYS A 169 5.33 -9.10 -10.45
N ASN A 170 4.68 -10.25 -10.61
CA ASN A 170 3.25 -10.33 -10.93
C ASN A 170 2.37 -10.50 -9.69
N ARG A 171 2.87 -11.20 -8.67
CA ARG A 171 2.09 -11.49 -7.46
C ARG A 171 2.05 -10.33 -6.48
N PHE A 172 3.10 -9.49 -6.43
CA PHE A 172 3.14 -8.25 -5.66
C PHE A 172 2.57 -7.06 -6.45
N GLN A 173 1.52 -7.31 -7.26
CA GLN A 173 0.83 -6.36 -8.11
C GLN A 173 -0.66 -6.70 -8.17
N THR A 174 -1.54 -5.70 -8.10
CA THR A 174 -2.97 -5.93 -8.35
C THR A 174 -3.20 -6.21 -9.83
N ILE A 175 -4.26 -6.94 -10.14
CA ILE A 175 -4.61 -7.27 -11.55
C ILE A 175 -5.14 -6.06 -12.32
N TYR A 176 -5.44 -4.96 -11.60
CA TYR A 176 -5.93 -3.69 -12.16
C TYR A 176 -4.93 -2.54 -11.97
N ALA A 177 -3.66 -2.85 -11.68
CA ALA A 177 -2.61 -1.84 -11.59
C ALA A 177 -2.39 -1.15 -12.94
N LYS A 178 -2.38 0.20 -12.95
CA LYS A 178 -2.27 1.03 -14.16
C LYS A 178 -1.16 2.08 -14.05
N HIS A 179 -1.19 2.90 -13.02
CA HIS A 179 -0.33 4.09 -12.87
C HIS A 179 0.88 3.78 -12.00
N GLU A 180 2.05 3.78 -12.61
CA GLU A 180 3.30 3.51 -11.95
C GLU A 180 3.72 4.67 -11.02
N GLY A 181 4.26 4.35 -9.84
CA GLY A 181 4.71 5.34 -8.86
C GLY A 181 4.76 4.80 -7.43
N ALA A 182 4.28 3.58 -7.19
CA ALA A 182 4.31 2.99 -5.85
C ALA A 182 5.54 2.11 -5.62
N VAL A 183 6.05 2.14 -4.39
CA VAL A 183 7.11 1.25 -3.91
C VAL A 183 6.56 0.11 -3.04
N ALA A 184 5.25 0.03 -2.89
CA ALA A 184 4.54 -1.08 -2.25
C ALA A 184 3.17 -1.28 -2.87
N ALA A 185 2.69 -2.52 -2.89
CA ALA A 185 1.38 -2.85 -3.43
C ALA A 185 0.23 -2.46 -2.48
N PRO A 186 -0.95 -2.07 -2.99
CA PRO A 186 -2.19 -1.97 -2.20
C PRO A 186 -2.70 -3.40 -1.89
N THR A 187 -2.15 -3.99 -0.83
CA THR A 187 -2.14 -5.44 -0.59
C THR A 187 -3.52 -6.07 -0.45
N ALA A 188 -4.52 -5.35 0.04
CA ALA A 188 -5.90 -5.82 0.06
C ALA A 188 -6.46 -6.08 -1.36
N GLY A 189 -5.94 -5.36 -2.36
CA GLY A 189 -6.29 -5.57 -3.76
C GLY A 189 -5.68 -6.82 -4.38
N LEU A 190 -4.64 -7.40 -3.76
CA LEU A 190 -3.99 -8.61 -4.25
C LEU A 190 -4.91 -9.84 -4.22
N HIS A 191 -5.94 -9.81 -3.39
CA HIS A 191 -6.90 -10.89 -3.24
C HIS A 191 -7.93 -10.97 -4.38
N PHE A 192 -8.05 -9.93 -5.22
CA PHE A 192 -8.99 -9.96 -6.33
C PHE A 192 -8.41 -10.76 -7.51
N SER A 193 -9.21 -11.72 -8.00
CA SER A 193 -8.99 -12.39 -9.28
C SER A 193 -9.78 -11.71 -10.39
N LYS A 194 -9.37 -11.91 -11.65
CA LYS A 194 -10.15 -11.43 -12.82
C LYS A 194 -11.57 -11.98 -12.82
N HIS A 195 -11.71 -13.25 -12.42
CA HIS A 195 -13.00 -13.92 -12.35
C HIS A 195 -13.92 -13.29 -11.29
N LEU A 196 -13.37 -12.99 -10.11
CA LEU A 196 -14.12 -12.36 -9.02
C LEU A 196 -14.59 -10.95 -9.40
N LEU A 197 -13.70 -10.11 -9.99
CA LEU A 197 -14.09 -8.79 -10.46
C LEU A 197 -15.20 -8.88 -11.51
N LYS A 198 -15.09 -9.84 -12.45
CA LYS A 198 -16.12 -10.02 -13.48
C LYS A 198 -17.47 -10.45 -12.91
N LYS A 199 -17.48 -11.30 -11.88
CA LYS A 199 -18.73 -11.66 -11.17
C LYS A 199 -19.38 -10.44 -10.51
N LEU A 200 -18.58 -9.58 -9.86
CA LEU A 200 -19.08 -8.36 -9.24
C LEU A 200 -19.64 -7.38 -10.27
N GLU A 201 -18.96 -7.18 -11.40
CA GLU A 201 -19.46 -6.36 -12.51
C GLU A 201 -20.79 -6.88 -13.08
N ILE A 202 -20.91 -8.21 -13.31
CA ILE A 202 -22.15 -8.84 -13.80
C ILE A 202 -23.28 -8.64 -12.81
N LYS A 203 -22.97 -8.62 -11.51
CA LYS A 203 -23.95 -8.36 -10.44
C LYS A 203 -24.37 -6.88 -10.38
N GLY A 204 -23.76 -6.00 -11.18
CA GLY A 204 -24.05 -4.57 -11.21
C GLY A 204 -23.31 -3.75 -10.16
N VAL A 205 -22.22 -4.30 -9.58
CA VAL A 205 -21.35 -3.57 -8.65
C VAL A 205 -20.39 -2.69 -9.44
N HIS A 206 -20.28 -1.42 -9.04
CA HIS A 206 -19.37 -0.47 -9.64
C HIS A 206 -17.97 -0.58 -9.02
N LEU A 207 -16.94 -0.52 -9.87
CA LEU A 207 -15.53 -0.67 -9.48
C LEU A 207 -14.71 0.59 -9.78
N PRO A 208 -15.04 1.77 -9.20
CA PRO A 208 -14.27 2.98 -9.44
C PRO A 208 -12.86 2.87 -8.87
N GLU A 209 -11.93 3.56 -9.52
CA GLU A 209 -10.51 3.53 -9.17
C GLU A 209 -10.04 4.90 -8.68
N ILE A 210 -9.17 4.90 -7.69
CA ILE A 210 -8.31 6.02 -7.32
C ILE A 210 -6.87 5.65 -7.58
N THR A 211 -5.97 6.60 -7.66
CA THR A 211 -4.53 6.38 -7.66
C THR A 211 -3.96 6.99 -6.38
N LEU A 212 -3.41 6.15 -5.49
CA LEU A 212 -2.61 6.60 -4.36
C LEU A 212 -1.28 5.86 -4.41
N HIS A 213 -0.20 6.59 -4.68
CA HIS A 213 1.14 6.03 -4.76
C HIS A 213 1.70 5.78 -3.37
N ILE A 214 1.86 4.49 -3.04
CA ILE A 214 2.27 4.05 -1.70
C ILE A 214 3.78 4.22 -1.54
N GLY A 215 4.18 5.08 -0.60
CA GLY A 215 5.54 5.26 -0.18
C GLY A 215 5.95 4.33 0.97
N LEU A 216 7.21 4.43 1.40
CA LEU A 216 7.71 3.65 2.55
C LEU A 216 7.16 4.10 3.90
N GLY A 217 6.71 5.34 4.01
CA GLY A 217 6.20 5.92 5.25
C GLY A 217 5.02 5.16 5.84
N THR A 218 4.20 4.54 4.99
CA THR A 218 3.09 3.70 5.42
C THR A 218 3.54 2.49 6.27
N PHE A 219 4.79 2.05 6.11
CA PHE A 219 5.37 0.93 6.87
C PHE A 219 6.36 1.38 7.94
N SER A 220 6.58 2.69 8.09
CA SER A 220 7.45 3.24 9.12
C SER A 220 6.83 3.04 10.52
N PRO A 221 7.65 2.70 11.52
CA PRO A 221 7.17 2.62 12.90
C PRO A 221 6.67 3.98 13.38
N VAL A 222 5.63 3.97 14.21
CA VAL A 222 5.22 5.16 14.96
C VAL A 222 6.13 5.25 16.19
N ASP A 223 6.89 6.35 16.28
CA ASP A 223 7.92 6.55 17.31
C ASP A 223 7.44 7.35 18.53
N VAL A 224 6.17 7.77 18.54
CA VAL A 224 5.59 8.59 19.58
C VAL A 224 4.47 7.86 20.31
N GLU A 225 4.41 7.96 21.64
CA GLU A 225 3.34 7.34 22.43
C GLU A 225 2.02 8.10 22.30
N ASP A 226 2.06 9.43 22.20
CA ASP A 226 0.88 10.26 21.93
C ASP A 226 0.70 10.42 20.41
N LEU A 227 -0.35 9.77 19.88
CA LEU A 227 -0.60 9.74 18.43
C LEU A 227 -0.86 11.11 17.80
N SER A 228 -1.30 12.10 18.58
CA SER A 228 -1.48 13.47 18.06
C SER A 228 -0.17 14.14 17.63
N LYS A 229 0.97 13.60 18.05
CA LYS A 229 2.32 14.08 17.71
C LYS A 229 2.94 13.36 16.52
N HIS A 230 2.30 12.28 16.04
CA HIS A 230 2.79 11.55 14.85
C HIS A 230 2.54 12.38 13.58
N LYS A 231 3.57 12.43 12.74
CA LYS A 231 3.47 13.05 11.40
C LYS A 231 3.46 11.95 10.37
N MET A 232 2.35 11.85 9.65
CA MET A 232 2.20 10.91 8.55
C MET A 232 2.96 11.41 7.33
N ASP A 233 3.70 10.53 6.67
CA ASP A 233 4.34 10.86 5.40
C ASP A 233 3.30 11.15 4.32
N SER A 234 3.66 12.09 3.44
CA SER A 234 2.80 12.47 2.33
C SER A 234 2.88 11.45 1.20
N GLU A 235 1.73 11.14 0.62
CA GLU A 235 1.61 10.29 -0.57
C GLU A 235 0.76 10.99 -1.63
N GLU A 236 1.13 10.80 -2.89
CA GLU A 236 0.40 11.38 -4.02
C GLU A 236 -0.92 10.66 -4.22
N LEU A 237 -1.99 11.46 -4.37
CA LEU A 237 -3.36 11.00 -4.52
C LEU A 237 -4.01 11.67 -5.72
N ILE A 238 -4.64 10.86 -6.57
CA ILE A 238 -5.45 11.31 -7.69
C ILE A 238 -6.82 10.64 -7.64
N ILE A 239 -7.88 11.43 -7.67
CA ILE A 239 -9.28 10.98 -7.75
C ILE A 239 -9.94 11.70 -8.94
N SER A 240 -10.37 10.93 -9.92
CA SER A 240 -10.98 11.47 -11.13
C SER A 240 -12.45 11.89 -10.91
N LYS A 241 -12.96 12.78 -11.77
CA LYS A 241 -14.36 13.18 -11.76
C LYS A 241 -15.33 12.01 -11.98
N ASP A 242 -14.94 11.03 -12.78
CA ASP A 242 -15.75 9.81 -13.01
C ASP A 242 -15.91 9.01 -11.73
N THR A 243 -14.81 8.80 -11.00
CA THR A 243 -14.83 8.15 -9.68
C THR A 243 -15.71 8.91 -8.69
N VAL A 244 -15.61 10.25 -8.68
CA VAL A 244 -16.44 11.12 -7.84
C VAL A 244 -17.92 10.94 -8.15
N ASN A 245 -18.28 10.95 -9.43
CA ASN A 245 -19.68 10.80 -9.87
C ASN A 245 -20.26 9.44 -9.43
N ILE A 246 -19.51 8.34 -9.59
CA ILE A 246 -19.95 6.99 -9.20
C ILE A 246 -20.15 6.93 -7.68
N ILE A 247 -19.17 7.38 -6.89
CA ILE A 247 -19.24 7.29 -5.42
C ILE A 247 -20.35 8.19 -4.87
N ASN A 248 -20.47 9.43 -5.35
CA ASN A 248 -21.50 10.35 -4.88
C ASN A 248 -22.91 9.89 -5.28
N ASN A 249 -23.06 9.23 -6.43
CA ASN A 249 -24.33 8.62 -6.80
C ASN A 249 -24.70 7.46 -5.87
N ALA A 250 -23.75 6.59 -5.54
CA ALA A 250 -23.96 5.50 -4.58
C ALA A 250 -24.32 6.06 -3.19
N LEU A 251 -23.63 7.11 -2.74
CA LEU A 251 -23.91 7.79 -1.47
C LEU A 251 -25.34 8.32 -1.43
N LYS A 252 -25.78 9.03 -2.50
CA LYS A 252 -27.13 9.57 -2.63
C LYS A 252 -28.20 8.47 -2.58
N ASN A 253 -27.91 7.31 -3.17
CA ASN A 253 -28.82 6.15 -3.22
C ASN A 253 -28.66 5.21 -2.02
N LYS A 254 -27.90 5.58 -0.98
CA LYS A 254 -27.64 4.81 0.24
C LYS A 254 -27.12 3.38 -0.05
N LYS A 255 -26.32 3.25 -1.11
CA LYS A 255 -25.67 2.01 -1.49
C LYS A 255 -24.46 1.74 -0.63
N ARG A 256 -23.98 0.49 -0.63
CA ARG A 256 -22.74 0.13 0.01
C ARG A 256 -21.57 0.75 -0.74
N ILE A 257 -20.67 1.40 -0.01
CA ILE A 257 -19.40 1.92 -0.52
C ILE A 257 -18.29 1.23 0.25
N CYS A 258 -17.59 0.32 -0.42
CA CYS A 258 -16.52 -0.47 0.16
C CYS A 258 -15.15 0.08 -0.26
N ALA A 259 -14.31 0.44 0.69
CA ALA A 259 -12.92 0.80 0.44
C ALA A 259 -12.04 -0.46 0.47
N VAL A 260 -11.32 -0.73 -0.62
CA VAL A 260 -10.36 -1.84 -0.68
C VAL A 260 -8.97 -1.35 -0.29
N GLY A 261 -8.59 -1.67 0.94
CA GLY A 261 -7.33 -1.27 1.56
C GLY A 261 -7.41 0.05 2.30
N THR A 262 -6.48 0.22 3.22
CA THR A 262 -6.31 1.44 4.00
C THR A 262 -5.96 2.65 3.12
N THR A 263 -5.32 2.41 1.96
CA THR A 263 -4.97 3.46 1.00
C THR A 263 -6.21 4.07 0.35
N VAL A 264 -7.17 3.24 -0.06
CA VAL A 264 -8.45 3.75 -0.60
C VAL A 264 -9.22 4.49 0.48
N MET A 265 -9.33 3.92 1.68
CA MET A 265 -10.01 4.61 2.80
C MET A 265 -9.39 5.98 3.06
N ARG A 266 -8.05 6.05 3.15
CA ARG A 266 -7.33 7.32 3.35
C ARG A 266 -7.55 8.28 2.20
N GLY A 267 -7.51 7.79 0.96
CA GLY A 267 -7.73 8.59 -0.24
C GLY A 267 -9.11 9.22 -0.25
N LEU A 268 -10.16 8.43 -0.03
CA LEU A 268 -11.54 8.94 0.02
C LEU A 268 -11.71 9.99 1.12
N GLU A 269 -11.27 9.68 2.33
CA GLU A 269 -11.38 10.60 3.48
C GLU A 269 -10.49 11.85 3.36
N SER A 270 -9.49 11.86 2.46
CA SER A 270 -8.67 13.05 2.19
C SER A 270 -9.38 14.07 1.31
N SER A 271 -10.42 13.68 0.59
CA SER A 271 -11.09 14.52 -0.41
C SER A 271 -12.59 14.73 -0.11
N VAL A 272 -12.99 14.56 1.15
CA VAL A 272 -14.38 14.80 1.59
C VAL A 272 -14.65 16.30 1.65
N SER A 273 -15.77 16.72 1.02
CA SER A 273 -16.27 18.09 1.10
C SER A 273 -16.92 18.39 2.46
N SER A 274 -17.16 19.66 2.75
CA SER A 274 -17.88 20.10 3.97
C SER A 274 -19.30 19.56 4.10
N ILE A 275 -19.90 19.13 3.00
CA ILE A 275 -21.25 18.56 2.96
C ILE A 275 -21.25 17.02 2.92
N GLY A 276 -20.09 16.39 3.12
CA GLY A 276 -19.95 14.93 3.20
C GLY A 276 -19.97 14.20 1.86
N THR A 277 -19.66 14.87 0.75
CA THR A 277 -19.51 14.27 -0.58
C THR A 277 -18.04 14.17 -0.98
N LEU A 278 -17.70 13.28 -1.91
CA LEU A 278 -16.36 13.18 -2.47
C LEU A 278 -16.14 14.31 -3.50
N ASN A 279 -14.93 14.90 -3.48
CA ASN A 279 -14.44 15.80 -4.52
C ASN A 279 -13.38 15.12 -5.38
N ASP A 280 -13.15 15.62 -6.60
CA ASP A 280 -11.95 15.28 -7.36
C ASP A 280 -10.70 15.82 -6.64
N TYR A 281 -9.59 15.12 -6.83
CA TYR A 281 -8.36 15.44 -6.13
C TYR A 281 -7.15 15.15 -7.01
N ASN A 282 -6.17 16.03 -6.95
CA ASN A 282 -4.86 15.81 -7.53
C ASN A 282 -3.83 16.54 -6.66
N GLY A 283 -3.10 15.80 -5.86
CA GLY A 283 -2.15 16.39 -4.91
C GLY A 283 -1.64 15.39 -3.87
N TRP A 284 -1.15 15.91 -2.77
CA TRP A 284 -0.50 15.13 -1.71
C TRP A 284 -1.38 15.02 -0.48
N THR A 285 -1.55 13.81 0.05
CA THR A 285 -2.24 13.57 1.32
C THR A 285 -1.29 13.12 2.41
N HIS A 286 -1.39 13.75 3.57
CA HIS A 286 -0.71 13.36 4.82
C HIS A 286 -1.71 12.98 5.91
N LYS A 287 -2.94 12.65 5.51
CA LYS A 287 -4.02 12.34 6.46
C LYS A 287 -3.68 11.13 7.30
N PHE A 288 -3.69 11.32 8.61
CA PHE A 288 -3.53 10.29 9.62
C PHE A 288 -4.87 10.01 10.30
N ILE A 289 -5.34 8.78 10.22
CA ILE A 289 -6.64 8.35 10.76
C ILE A 289 -6.41 7.39 11.91
N TYR A 290 -6.91 7.74 13.09
CA TYR A 290 -6.91 6.93 14.31
C TYR A 290 -8.13 7.26 15.16
N PRO A 291 -8.54 6.36 16.10
CA PRO A 291 -9.74 6.62 16.93
C PRO A 291 -9.58 7.83 17.88
N PRO A 292 -10.66 8.62 18.14
CA PRO A 292 -11.93 8.56 17.44
C PRO A 292 -11.86 9.25 16.06
N TYR A 293 -12.54 8.70 15.07
CA TYR A 293 -12.66 9.28 13.74
C TYR A 293 -14.01 8.91 13.12
N ASP A 294 -14.73 9.90 12.59
CA ASP A 294 -16.01 9.72 11.92
C ASP A 294 -15.79 9.65 10.41
N PHE A 295 -16.03 8.49 9.83
CA PHE A 295 -15.88 8.26 8.39
C PHE A 295 -17.11 8.79 7.63
N SER A 296 -16.84 9.47 6.51
CA SER A 296 -17.86 10.21 5.77
C SER A 296 -18.44 9.46 4.58
N LEU A 297 -17.65 8.61 3.93
CA LEU A 297 -18.01 8.04 2.63
C LEU A 297 -18.18 6.52 2.67
N ALA A 298 -17.13 5.79 3.03
CA ALA A 298 -17.17 4.33 3.02
C ALA A 298 -17.91 3.79 4.25
N ASN A 299 -18.84 2.87 4.01
CA ASN A 299 -19.59 2.16 5.08
C ASN A 299 -19.15 0.70 5.23
N SER A 300 -18.23 0.24 4.39
CA SER A 300 -17.57 -1.06 4.51
C SER A 300 -16.11 -0.98 4.04
N MET A 301 -15.30 -1.93 4.47
CA MET A 301 -13.87 -1.95 4.18
C MET A 301 -13.36 -3.37 4.01
N ILE A 302 -12.52 -3.60 3.00
CA ILE A 302 -11.71 -4.81 2.85
C ILE A 302 -10.27 -4.45 3.12
N THR A 303 -9.57 -5.22 3.98
CA THR A 303 -8.19 -4.95 4.36
C THR A 303 -7.44 -6.23 4.73
N ASN A 304 -6.11 -6.16 4.82
CA ASN A 304 -5.28 -7.22 5.41
C ASN A 304 -5.24 -7.10 6.94
N PHE A 305 -4.63 -8.09 7.59
CA PHE A 305 -4.23 -7.98 8.99
C PHE A 305 -2.91 -7.24 9.10
N HIS A 306 -2.84 -6.24 9.97
CA HIS A 306 -1.71 -5.30 10.08
C HIS A 306 -0.85 -5.55 11.31
N MET A 307 0.38 -5.03 11.31
CA MET A 307 1.31 -5.13 12.45
C MET A 307 0.82 -4.41 13.69
N PRO A 308 1.20 -4.90 14.89
CA PRO A 308 0.99 -4.12 16.11
C PRO A 308 1.61 -2.73 16.00
N LYS A 309 0.94 -1.74 16.59
CA LYS A 309 1.37 -0.33 16.62
C LYS A 309 1.53 0.36 15.25
N SER A 310 0.98 -0.22 14.17
CA SER A 310 1.00 0.41 12.85
C SER A 310 -0.11 1.43 12.68
N THR A 311 0.14 2.46 11.86
CA THR A 311 -0.89 3.43 11.44
C THR A 311 -2.08 2.75 10.76
N LEU A 312 -1.84 1.62 10.09
CA LEU A 312 -2.86 0.82 9.41
C LEU A 312 -3.82 0.15 10.40
N LEU A 313 -3.28 -0.45 11.48
CA LEU A 313 -4.12 -1.01 12.55
C LEU A 313 -4.95 0.07 13.24
N MET A 314 -4.39 1.28 13.39
CA MET A 314 -5.11 2.42 13.98
C MET A 314 -6.31 2.82 13.13
N MET A 315 -6.14 2.92 11.81
CA MET A 315 -7.23 3.23 10.89
C MET A 315 -8.31 2.14 10.90
N VAL A 316 -7.92 0.87 10.85
CA VAL A 316 -8.86 -0.26 10.91
C VAL A 316 -9.62 -0.26 12.24
N SER A 317 -8.94 0.05 13.35
CA SER A 317 -9.58 0.17 14.66
C SER A 317 -10.51 1.39 14.77
N ALA A 318 -10.17 2.49 14.08
CA ALA A 318 -11.06 3.65 13.98
C ALA A 318 -12.34 3.30 13.21
N PHE A 319 -12.23 2.53 12.14
CA PHE A 319 -13.36 2.15 11.29
C PHE A 319 -14.23 1.05 11.91
N GLY A 320 -13.61 -0.01 12.40
CA GLY A 320 -14.32 -1.19 12.92
C GLY A 320 -14.76 -1.07 14.38
N GLY A 321 -14.14 -0.16 15.14
CA GLY A 321 -14.24 -0.12 16.61
C GLY A 321 -13.09 -0.90 17.27
N MET A 322 -12.45 -0.28 18.27
CA MET A 322 -11.25 -0.83 18.89
C MET A 322 -11.45 -2.24 19.46
N ASP A 323 -12.52 -2.45 20.23
CA ASP A 323 -12.72 -3.69 20.99
C ASP A 323 -12.97 -4.88 20.06
N ILE A 324 -13.83 -4.73 19.06
CA ILE A 324 -14.16 -5.81 18.13
C ILE A 324 -12.95 -6.11 17.21
N ILE A 325 -12.21 -5.09 16.77
CA ILE A 325 -11.01 -5.29 15.95
C ILE A 325 -9.92 -6.02 16.74
N MET A 326 -9.65 -5.63 17.98
CA MET A 326 -8.66 -6.33 18.81
C MET A 326 -9.11 -7.77 19.15
N LYS A 327 -10.42 -8.01 19.32
CA LYS A 327 -10.99 -9.36 19.44
C LYS A 327 -10.78 -10.17 18.16
N ALA A 328 -11.05 -9.57 16.99
CA ALA A 328 -10.86 -10.18 15.68
C ALA A 328 -9.39 -10.58 15.43
N TYR A 329 -8.44 -9.73 15.80
CA TYR A 329 -7.00 -10.03 15.68
C TYR A 329 -6.56 -11.20 16.57
N LYS A 330 -7.07 -11.27 17.80
CA LYS A 330 -6.83 -12.43 18.69
C LYS A 330 -7.41 -13.71 18.10
N GLU A 331 -8.63 -13.65 17.57
CA GLU A 331 -9.29 -14.78 16.92
C GLU A 331 -8.56 -15.21 15.64
N ALA A 332 -8.07 -14.26 14.83
CA ALA A 332 -7.28 -14.54 13.64
C ALA A 332 -6.00 -15.33 13.96
N ILE A 333 -5.29 -14.97 15.03
CA ILE A 333 -4.11 -15.70 15.49
C ILE A 333 -4.49 -17.12 15.92
N LYS A 334 -5.56 -17.29 16.72
CA LYS A 334 -6.06 -18.58 17.19
C LYS A 334 -6.47 -19.48 16.02
N LYS A 335 -7.14 -18.92 15.00
CA LYS A 335 -7.61 -19.63 13.79
C LYS A 335 -6.53 -19.74 12.71
N LYS A 336 -5.29 -19.36 13.03
CA LYS A 336 -4.12 -19.48 12.15
C LYS A 336 -4.30 -18.74 10.83
N TYR A 337 -4.82 -17.52 10.87
CA TYR A 337 -4.77 -16.58 9.74
C TYR A 337 -3.34 -16.14 9.51
N ASN A 338 -3.01 -15.87 8.27
CA ASN A 338 -1.77 -15.26 7.86
C ASN A 338 -1.91 -13.74 7.84
N PHE A 339 -0.83 -13.04 8.18
CA PHE A 339 -0.81 -11.60 8.36
C PHE A 339 0.04 -10.92 7.29
N PHE A 340 -0.20 -9.65 7.07
CA PHE A 340 0.54 -8.77 6.18
C PHE A 340 0.24 -8.93 4.69
N SER A 341 1.22 -8.51 3.82
CA SER A 341 0.99 -8.27 2.39
C SER A 341 0.48 -9.50 1.63
N TYR A 342 1.02 -10.67 1.92
CA TYR A 342 0.58 -11.95 1.34
C TYR A 342 -0.33 -12.74 2.27
N GLY A 343 -0.78 -12.12 3.37
CA GLY A 343 -1.67 -12.74 4.34
C GLY A 343 -3.11 -12.85 3.89
N ASP A 344 -3.97 -13.13 4.85
CA ASP A 344 -5.42 -13.25 4.67
C ASP A 344 -6.12 -11.90 4.76
N ALA A 345 -7.40 -11.87 4.43
CA ALA A 345 -8.21 -10.66 4.38
C ALA A 345 -9.19 -10.54 5.55
N MET A 346 -9.59 -9.31 5.84
CA MET A 346 -10.71 -8.95 6.71
C MET A 346 -11.67 -8.06 5.93
N MET A 347 -12.95 -8.31 6.04
CA MET A 347 -14.02 -7.42 5.59
C MET A 347 -14.79 -6.91 6.81
N ILE A 348 -15.00 -5.60 6.89
CA ILE A 348 -15.71 -4.92 7.98
C ILE A 348 -16.97 -4.28 7.37
N ILE A 349 -18.14 -4.63 7.92
CA ILE A 349 -19.44 -4.13 7.46
C ILE A 349 -20.21 -3.47 8.60
#